data_bca42d40cb90bee837e9b560f15991bf
#
_entry.id   bca42d40cb90bee837e9b560f15991bf
#
_cell.length_a   1.000
_cell.length_b   1.000
_cell.length_c   1.000
_cell.angle_alpha   90.00
_cell.angle_beta   90.00
_cell.angle_gamma   90.00
#
_symmetry.space_group_name_H-M   'P 1'
#
loop_
_entity.id
_entity.type
_entity.pdbx_description
1 polymer ?
#
loop_
_entity_poly.entity_id
_entity_poly.type
_entity_poly.pdbx_seq_one_letter_code
_entity_poly.pdbx_strand_id
1 'polypeptide(L)'
;MYDPKSMKADEFISHEEIVATLEFADAHKKDADLIDSILQKARERKGLSHREASVLLACEIEEKNKEIFELAKQIKDDFYGNRIVIFAPLYLSNYCVNGCLYCPYHIKNKTIPRKKLTQDEVRKEVIALQDMGHKRLAIESGEDPVNNPLEYILECIKTIYSIKHKNGAIRRVNVNIAATTVENYRRLKEAGIGTYILFQETYHREAYEYLHPTGPKHNYAYHTEAHDRAMQGGIDDVGLGVLFGLDKYRYEFAGLLMHAEHLEAVFGTGPHTISVPRIKPADDIDPNDFDNSLSDEMFEKITACIRVAVPYTGMIISTRESEETRKKLLQLGVTQISGGSRTSVGGYSEKERPHDTEQFDVSDQRTLDEVIKWLIELGFLPSFCTACYREGRTGDRFMALCKSKQIQNCCHPNALLTLQEYLIDYATEKTREKGDEMIKRELEKVSNPAAREKCAQWLEEIKKGKRDFRF
;
A
#
# COMPACT_ATOMS: atom_id res chain seq x y z
N MET A 1 -22.07 10.03 18.39
CA MET A 1 -20.95 10.62 19.17
C MET A 1 -19.71 9.83 18.81
N TYR A 2 -18.60 10.50 18.52
CA TYR A 2 -17.35 9.84 18.16
C TYR A 2 -16.78 8.98 19.30
N ASP A 3 -16.54 7.71 19.01
CA ASP A 3 -15.90 6.77 19.91
C ASP A 3 -14.94 5.85 19.13
N PRO A 4 -13.61 6.09 19.18
CA PRO A 4 -12.64 5.26 18.47
C PRO A 4 -12.57 3.82 18.98
N LYS A 5 -13.18 3.49 20.12
CA LYS A 5 -13.23 2.13 20.66
C LYS A 5 -14.48 1.36 20.31
N SER A 6 -15.45 2.02 19.68
CA SER A 6 -16.67 1.35 19.22
C SER A 6 -16.37 0.43 18.04
N MET A 7 -17.11 -0.68 17.95
CA MET A 7 -17.08 -1.62 16.82
C MET A 7 -18.10 -1.28 15.74
N LYS A 8 -18.77 -0.13 15.86
CA LYS A 8 -19.79 0.32 14.90
C LYS A 8 -19.22 1.43 14.02
N ALA A 9 -19.32 1.24 12.71
CA ALA A 9 -18.80 2.18 11.71
C ALA A 9 -19.23 3.63 11.98
N ASP A 10 -20.52 3.89 12.25
CA ASP A 10 -21.05 5.24 12.46
C ASP A 10 -20.58 5.92 13.76
N GLU A 11 -19.96 5.16 14.67
CA GLU A 11 -19.45 5.69 15.94
C GLU A 11 -17.95 6.00 15.84
N PHE A 12 -17.14 5.14 15.19
CA PHE A 12 -15.73 5.43 14.99
C PHE A 12 -15.42 6.24 13.73
N ILE A 13 -16.35 6.32 12.76
CA ILE A 13 -16.35 7.27 11.64
C ILE A 13 -17.58 8.18 11.81
N SER A 14 -17.55 9.07 12.81
CA SER A 14 -18.67 9.97 13.06
C SER A 14 -18.65 11.16 12.11
N HIS A 15 -19.75 11.32 11.36
CA HIS A 15 -19.92 12.46 10.45
C HIS A 15 -19.83 13.80 11.18
N GLU A 16 -20.47 13.92 12.35
CA GLU A 16 -20.44 15.15 13.15
C GLU A 16 -19.04 15.49 13.62
N GLU A 17 -18.23 14.48 13.98
CA GLU A 17 -16.84 14.68 14.37
C GLU A 17 -15.99 15.14 13.18
N ILE A 18 -16.19 14.56 11.99
CA ILE A 18 -15.48 14.99 10.79
C ILE A 18 -15.84 16.44 10.46
N VAL A 19 -17.13 16.80 10.45
CA VAL A 19 -17.57 18.18 10.17
C VAL A 19 -16.95 19.14 11.17
N ALA A 20 -17.05 18.87 12.49
CA ALA A 20 -16.44 19.70 13.52
C ALA A 20 -14.91 19.83 13.37
N THR A 21 -14.24 18.74 12.94
CA THR A 21 -12.80 18.73 12.64
C THR A 21 -12.46 19.66 11.49
N LEU A 22 -13.24 19.63 10.40
CA LEU A 22 -13.01 20.48 9.24
C LEU A 22 -13.27 21.97 9.56
N GLU A 23 -14.34 22.28 10.32
CA GLU A 23 -14.63 23.64 10.79
C GLU A 23 -13.53 24.16 11.70
N PHE A 24 -13.04 23.34 12.63
CA PHE A 24 -11.92 23.70 13.49
C PHE A 24 -10.64 23.96 12.67
N ALA A 25 -10.33 23.09 11.71
CA ALA A 25 -9.16 23.27 10.85
C ALA A 25 -9.23 24.56 10.00
N ASP A 26 -10.42 24.90 9.49
CA ASP A 26 -10.63 26.14 8.74
C ASP A 26 -10.48 27.39 9.61
N ALA A 27 -10.96 27.34 10.84
CA ALA A 27 -10.82 28.45 11.79
C ALA A 27 -9.34 28.70 12.18
N HIS A 28 -8.48 27.68 12.14
CA HIS A 28 -7.09 27.75 12.60
C HIS A 28 -6.04 27.62 11.49
N LYS A 29 -6.43 27.66 10.22
CA LYS A 29 -5.51 27.47 9.08
C LYS A 29 -4.38 28.52 8.96
N LYS A 30 -4.50 29.66 9.69
CA LYS A 30 -3.49 30.73 9.80
C LYS A 30 -2.98 30.94 11.23
N ASP A 31 -3.31 30.07 12.15
CA ASP A 31 -2.89 30.13 13.54
C ASP A 31 -1.48 29.51 13.67
N ALA A 32 -0.46 30.39 13.59
CA ALA A 32 0.93 29.96 13.61
C ALA A 32 1.31 29.27 14.92
N ASP A 33 0.81 29.75 16.06
CA ASP A 33 1.14 29.20 17.39
C ASP A 33 0.58 27.79 17.56
N LEU A 34 -0.68 27.56 17.16
CA LEU A 34 -1.27 26.25 17.17
C LEU A 34 -0.53 25.30 16.24
N ILE A 35 -0.23 25.71 15.00
CA ILE A 35 0.49 24.92 14.02
C ILE A 35 1.88 24.55 14.56
N ASP A 36 2.60 25.48 15.19
CA ASP A 36 3.90 25.21 15.82
C ASP A 36 3.80 24.18 16.94
N SER A 37 2.77 24.27 17.77
CA SER A 37 2.54 23.29 18.83
C SER A 37 2.29 21.87 18.29
N ILE A 38 1.50 21.77 17.20
CA ILE A 38 1.23 20.50 16.53
C ILE A 38 2.51 19.94 15.90
N LEU A 39 3.30 20.75 15.21
CA LEU A 39 4.57 20.35 14.63
C LEU A 39 5.57 19.91 15.71
N GLN A 40 5.61 20.60 16.86
CA GLN A 40 6.44 20.19 17.98
C GLN A 40 6.03 18.81 18.52
N LYS A 41 4.72 18.56 18.68
CA LYS A 41 4.19 17.22 19.05
C LYS A 41 4.57 16.15 18.01
N ALA A 42 4.46 16.47 16.72
CA ALA A 42 4.82 15.55 15.64
C ALA A 42 6.31 15.15 15.67
N ARG A 43 7.20 16.05 16.13
CA ARG A 43 8.63 15.74 16.30
C ARG A 43 8.90 14.67 17.35
N GLU A 44 7.95 14.38 18.24
CA GLU A 44 8.06 13.26 19.17
C GLU A 44 7.87 11.89 18.51
N ARG A 45 7.41 11.83 17.23
CA ARG A 45 7.18 10.60 16.46
C ARG A 45 6.09 9.68 17.03
N LYS A 46 5.18 10.21 17.82
CA LYS A 46 4.07 9.44 18.44
C LYS A 46 2.76 9.47 17.64
N GLY A 47 2.72 10.26 16.58
CA GLY A 47 1.53 10.49 15.77
C GLY A 47 0.74 11.73 16.20
N LEU A 48 -0.26 12.07 15.39
CA LEU A 48 -1.19 13.17 15.61
C LEU A 48 -2.63 12.64 15.51
N SER A 49 -3.55 13.32 16.20
CA SER A 49 -4.98 13.06 16.01
C SER A 49 -5.46 13.57 14.65
N HIS A 50 -6.61 13.03 14.20
CA HIS A 50 -7.28 13.48 12.98
C HIS A 50 -7.52 14.99 12.98
N ARG A 51 -7.88 15.60 14.13
CA ARG A 51 -8.05 17.06 14.27
C ARG A 51 -6.75 17.83 14.05
N GLU A 52 -5.69 17.44 14.74
CA GLU A 52 -4.38 18.08 14.61
C GLU A 52 -3.83 17.98 13.18
N ALA A 53 -3.93 16.80 12.59
CA ALA A 53 -3.50 16.57 11.21
C ALA A 53 -4.34 17.36 10.20
N SER A 54 -5.64 17.54 10.44
CA SER A 54 -6.53 18.33 9.59
C SER A 54 -6.18 19.82 9.64
N VAL A 55 -5.72 20.34 10.79
CA VAL A 55 -5.16 21.71 10.88
C VAL A 55 -3.91 21.86 10.01
N LEU A 56 -2.99 20.88 10.05
CA LEU A 56 -1.81 20.90 9.18
C LEU A 56 -2.20 20.85 7.70
N LEU A 57 -3.18 20.01 7.34
CA LEU A 57 -3.66 19.94 5.96
C LEU A 57 -4.29 21.25 5.50
N ALA A 58 -5.05 21.93 6.35
CA ALA A 58 -5.69 23.19 6.06
C ALA A 58 -4.72 24.39 6.09
N CYS A 59 -3.51 24.27 6.61
CA CYS A 59 -2.56 25.36 6.80
C CYS A 59 -2.32 26.15 5.51
N GLU A 60 -2.47 27.49 5.60
CA GLU A 60 -2.22 28.44 4.51
C GLU A 60 -0.92 29.24 4.70
N ILE A 61 -0.11 28.94 5.71
CA ILE A 61 1.18 29.61 5.98
C ILE A 61 2.27 28.89 5.21
N GLU A 62 2.88 29.53 4.21
CA GLU A 62 3.83 28.91 3.29
C GLU A 62 5.06 28.32 4.01
N GLU A 63 5.64 29.04 4.97
CA GLU A 63 6.79 28.58 5.75
C GLU A 63 6.45 27.31 6.55
N LYS A 64 5.24 27.24 7.11
CA LYS A 64 4.77 26.07 7.85
C LYS A 64 4.51 24.87 6.93
N ASN A 65 4.03 25.11 5.72
CA ASN A 65 3.91 24.04 4.74
C ASN A 65 5.27 23.44 4.36
N LYS A 66 6.31 24.27 4.19
CA LYS A 66 7.69 23.77 3.97
C LYS A 66 8.17 22.94 5.16
N GLU A 67 7.87 23.38 6.37
CA GLU A 67 8.22 22.66 7.61
C GLU A 67 7.49 21.31 7.72
N ILE A 68 6.21 21.23 7.34
CA ILE A 68 5.44 19.97 7.27
C ILE A 68 6.12 18.98 6.30
N PHE A 69 6.52 19.42 5.11
CA PHE A 69 7.19 18.56 4.12
C PHE A 69 8.55 18.06 4.63
N GLU A 70 9.36 18.93 5.20
CA GLU A 70 10.65 18.53 5.76
C GLU A 70 10.50 17.55 6.93
N LEU A 71 9.50 17.78 7.80
CA LEU A 71 9.20 16.87 8.91
C LEU A 71 8.72 15.50 8.42
N ALA A 72 7.86 15.46 7.39
CA ALA A 72 7.41 14.21 6.78
C ALA A 72 8.58 13.38 6.23
N LYS A 73 9.52 14.04 5.53
CA LYS A 73 10.75 13.42 5.05
C LYS A 73 11.61 12.87 6.18
N GLN A 74 11.86 13.68 7.23
CA GLN A 74 12.61 13.24 8.41
C GLN A 74 11.97 12.04 9.11
N ILE A 75 10.64 12.04 9.26
CA ILE A 75 9.90 10.93 9.86
C ILE A 75 10.07 9.65 9.02
N LYS A 76 9.92 9.76 7.70
CA LYS A 76 10.15 8.62 6.80
C LYS A 76 11.58 8.06 6.97
N ASP A 77 12.58 8.92 6.97
CA ASP A 77 13.98 8.52 7.09
C ASP A 77 14.27 7.88 8.45
N ASP A 78 13.65 8.40 9.52
CA ASP A 78 13.77 7.87 10.87
C ASP A 78 13.24 6.44 11.04
N PHE A 79 12.11 6.11 10.38
CA PHE A 79 11.47 4.78 10.50
C PHE A 79 11.89 3.81 9.41
N TYR A 80 12.05 4.29 8.19
CA TYR A 80 12.23 3.44 7.01
C TYR A 80 13.57 3.61 6.32
N GLY A 81 14.28 4.71 6.59
CA GLY A 81 15.47 5.09 5.83
C GLY A 81 15.14 5.34 4.35
N ASN A 82 16.11 5.07 3.49
CA ASN A 82 15.95 5.23 2.05
C ASN A 82 15.35 3.98 1.34
N ARG A 83 14.86 2.97 2.08
CA ARG A 83 14.33 1.73 1.50
C ARG A 83 12.96 1.92 0.86
N ILE A 84 12.79 1.37 -0.33
CA ILE A 84 11.50 1.31 -1.02
C ILE A 84 11.17 -0.15 -1.32
N VAL A 85 10.04 -0.62 -0.80
CA VAL A 85 9.57 -1.99 -1.03
C VAL A 85 8.84 -2.08 -2.36
N ILE A 86 9.15 -3.13 -3.12
CA ILE A 86 8.59 -3.35 -4.45
C ILE A 86 7.60 -4.52 -4.42
N PHE A 87 6.49 -4.36 -5.12
CA PHE A 87 5.51 -5.43 -5.35
C PHE A 87 4.88 -5.32 -6.75
N ALA A 88 4.12 -6.32 -7.15
CA ALA A 88 3.26 -6.27 -8.32
C ALA A 88 1.83 -6.67 -7.94
N PRO A 89 0.79 -6.05 -8.53
CA PRO A 89 -0.56 -6.57 -8.49
C PRO A 89 -0.68 -7.81 -9.36
N LEU A 90 -1.57 -8.73 -9.00
CA LEU A 90 -1.99 -9.86 -9.84
C LEU A 90 -3.51 -9.94 -9.82
N TYR A 91 -4.13 -9.61 -10.94
CA TYR A 91 -5.58 -9.65 -11.12
C TYR A 91 -6.01 -11.08 -11.46
N LEU A 92 -6.76 -11.70 -10.54
CA LEU A 92 -7.25 -13.08 -10.69
C LEU A 92 -8.55 -13.16 -11.48
N SER A 93 -9.42 -12.14 -11.32
CA SER A 93 -10.72 -12.10 -11.98
C SER A 93 -11.32 -10.69 -11.95
N ASN A 94 -12.02 -10.32 -13.03
CA ASN A 94 -12.83 -9.10 -13.12
C ASN A 94 -14.35 -9.37 -13.06
N TYR A 95 -14.78 -10.59 -12.75
CA TYR A 95 -16.18 -10.84 -12.44
C TYR A 95 -16.56 -10.14 -11.14
N CYS A 96 -17.60 -9.31 -11.19
CA CYS A 96 -18.07 -8.54 -10.04
C CYS A 96 -19.59 -8.34 -10.10
N VAL A 97 -20.26 -8.47 -8.96
CA VAL A 97 -21.72 -8.28 -8.81
C VAL A 97 -22.08 -6.87 -8.34
N ASN A 98 -21.10 -6.05 -7.96
CA ASN A 98 -21.33 -4.70 -7.47
C ASN A 98 -21.55 -3.71 -8.62
N GLY A 99 -22.23 -2.61 -8.30
CA GLY A 99 -22.51 -1.52 -9.23
C GLY A 99 -21.68 -0.27 -9.00
N CYS A 100 -20.43 -0.38 -8.53
CA CYS A 100 -19.57 0.75 -8.20
C CYS A 100 -19.35 1.68 -9.39
N LEU A 101 -19.71 2.97 -9.26
CA LEU A 101 -19.70 3.92 -10.37
C LEU A 101 -18.29 4.32 -10.86
N TYR A 102 -17.25 4.04 -10.09
CA TYR A 102 -15.85 4.39 -10.35
C TYR A 102 -14.98 3.20 -10.79
N CYS A 103 -15.56 2.02 -10.98
CA CYS A 103 -14.80 0.80 -11.27
C CYS A 103 -15.32 0.14 -12.55
N PRO A 104 -14.47 -0.11 -13.55
CA PRO A 104 -14.91 -0.71 -14.84
C PRO A 104 -15.43 -2.15 -14.67
N TYR A 105 -15.17 -2.79 -13.50
CA TYR A 105 -15.67 -4.14 -13.22
C TYR A 105 -17.14 -4.15 -12.76
N HIS A 106 -17.81 -2.98 -12.67
CA HIS A 106 -19.19 -2.93 -12.22
C HIS A 106 -20.14 -3.77 -13.11
N ILE A 107 -21.18 -4.32 -12.50
CA ILE A 107 -22.09 -5.29 -13.16
C ILE A 107 -22.80 -4.73 -14.40
N LYS A 108 -22.99 -3.41 -14.47
CA LYS A 108 -23.65 -2.74 -15.59
C LYS A 108 -22.74 -2.57 -16.82
N ASN A 109 -21.41 -2.60 -16.65
CA ASN A 109 -20.48 -2.55 -17.77
C ASN A 109 -20.58 -3.83 -18.59
N LYS A 110 -21.04 -3.68 -19.85
CA LYS A 110 -21.22 -4.78 -20.82
C LYS A 110 -20.14 -4.80 -21.89
N THR A 111 -19.23 -3.85 -21.89
CA THR A 111 -18.16 -3.71 -22.88
C THR A 111 -16.91 -4.45 -22.45
N ILE A 112 -16.56 -4.39 -21.16
CA ILE A 112 -15.38 -5.08 -20.64
C ILE A 112 -15.54 -6.61 -20.70
N PRO A 113 -14.62 -7.35 -21.35
CA PRO A 113 -14.64 -8.81 -21.34
C PRO A 113 -14.46 -9.37 -19.94
N ARG A 114 -15.34 -10.27 -19.51
CA ARG A 114 -15.21 -10.92 -18.20
C ARG A 114 -14.25 -12.10 -18.30
N LYS A 115 -13.22 -12.08 -17.45
CA LYS A 115 -12.18 -13.11 -17.39
C LYS A 115 -11.92 -13.49 -15.93
N LYS A 116 -11.66 -14.79 -15.74
CA LYS A 116 -11.19 -15.39 -14.50
C LYS A 116 -10.07 -16.34 -14.85
N LEU A 117 -8.94 -16.25 -14.16
CA LEU A 117 -7.81 -17.12 -14.43
C LEU A 117 -8.10 -18.56 -13.97
N THR A 118 -7.80 -19.52 -14.82
CA THR A 118 -7.64 -20.90 -14.43
C THR A 118 -6.36 -21.09 -13.61
N GLN A 119 -6.20 -22.20 -12.89
CA GLN A 119 -4.97 -22.47 -12.14
C GLN A 119 -3.73 -22.55 -13.05
N ASP A 120 -3.88 -23.02 -14.30
CA ASP A 120 -2.80 -23.03 -15.27
C ASP A 120 -2.42 -21.62 -15.76
N GLU A 121 -3.39 -20.73 -15.92
CA GLU A 121 -3.14 -19.32 -16.23
C GLU A 121 -2.48 -18.63 -15.03
N VAL A 122 -2.92 -18.88 -13.79
CA VAL A 122 -2.24 -18.36 -12.59
C VAL A 122 -0.77 -18.80 -12.58
N ARG A 123 -0.47 -20.07 -12.95
CA ARG A 123 0.92 -20.54 -13.05
C ARG A 123 1.72 -19.74 -14.08
N LYS A 124 1.16 -19.50 -15.26
CA LYS A 124 1.83 -18.71 -16.32
C LYS A 124 2.12 -17.29 -15.87
N GLU A 125 1.13 -16.63 -15.25
CA GLU A 125 1.29 -15.26 -14.69
C GLU A 125 2.40 -15.22 -13.63
N VAL A 126 2.40 -16.16 -12.70
CA VAL A 126 3.40 -16.22 -11.63
C VAL A 126 4.81 -16.50 -12.18
N ILE A 127 4.94 -17.35 -13.19
CA ILE A 127 6.23 -17.60 -13.86
C ILE A 127 6.73 -16.32 -14.53
N ALA A 128 5.85 -15.59 -15.24
CA ALA A 128 6.19 -14.32 -15.86
C ALA A 128 6.64 -13.29 -14.82
N LEU A 129 5.94 -13.16 -13.69
CA LEU A 129 6.29 -12.30 -12.58
C LEU A 129 7.62 -12.69 -11.91
N GLN A 130 7.90 -13.99 -11.78
CA GLN A 130 9.18 -14.49 -11.27
C GLN A 130 10.32 -14.22 -12.26
N ASP A 131 10.09 -14.33 -13.57
CA ASP A 131 11.07 -13.95 -14.60
C ASP A 131 11.38 -12.45 -14.61
N MET A 132 10.46 -11.61 -14.17
CA MET A 132 10.72 -10.18 -13.92
C MET A 132 11.52 -9.93 -12.62
N GLY A 133 11.55 -10.89 -11.69
CA GLY A 133 12.24 -10.79 -10.41
C GLY A 133 11.35 -10.47 -9.21
N HIS A 134 10.02 -10.43 -9.38
CA HIS A 134 9.10 -10.20 -8.27
C HIS A 134 9.13 -11.33 -7.23
N LYS A 135 9.03 -10.94 -5.95
CA LYS A 135 8.96 -11.86 -4.79
C LYS A 135 7.75 -11.60 -3.90
N ARG A 136 6.99 -10.53 -4.19
CA ARG A 136 5.82 -10.07 -3.44
C ARG A 136 4.71 -9.69 -4.41
N LEU A 137 3.51 -10.20 -4.16
CA LEU A 137 2.32 -9.89 -4.95
C LEU A 137 1.23 -9.28 -4.07
N ALA A 138 0.36 -8.47 -4.68
CA ALA A 138 -0.96 -8.15 -4.18
C ALA A 138 -1.97 -8.75 -5.14
N ILE A 139 -2.75 -9.75 -4.71
CA ILE A 139 -3.80 -10.35 -5.53
C ILE A 139 -5.06 -9.51 -5.46
N GLU A 140 -5.67 -9.33 -6.62
CA GLU A 140 -6.86 -8.50 -6.83
C GLU A 140 -7.97 -9.35 -7.45
N SER A 141 -9.21 -9.20 -6.96
CA SER A 141 -10.37 -9.89 -7.54
C SER A 141 -11.64 -9.08 -7.33
N GLY A 142 -12.49 -9.05 -8.34
CA GLY A 142 -13.85 -8.56 -8.18
C GLY A 142 -14.68 -9.42 -7.22
N GLU A 143 -15.71 -8.86 -6.64
CA GLU A 143 -16.62 -9.57 -5.73
C GLU A 143 -17.70 -10.30 -6.52
N ASP A 144 -17.61 -11.62 -6.56
CA ASP A 144 -18.62 -12.48 -7.18
C ASP A 144 -18.64 -13.83 -6.44
N PRO A 145 -19.67 -14.10 -5.62
CA PRO A 145 -19.74 -15.33 -4.83
C PRO A 145 -19.78 -16.61 -5.68
N VAL A 146 -20.21 -16.51 -6.93
CA VAL A 146 -20.32 -17.65 -7.85
C VAL A 146 -19.03 -17.88 -8.62
N ASN A 147 -18.47 -16.79 -9.21
CA ASN A 147 -17.27 -16.90 -10.03
C ASN A 147 -15.99 -16.84 -9.20
N ASN A 148 -15.96 -16.07 -8.12
CA ASN A 148 -14.78 -15.85 -7.28
C ASN A 148 -15.04 -16.25 -5.82
N PRO A 149 -15.55 -17.46 -5.52
CA PRO A 149 -15.72 -17.90 -4.14
C PRO A 149 -14.38 -17.91 -3.41
N LEU A 150 -14.41 -17.87 -2.08
CA LEU A 150 -13.19 -17.88 -1.27
C LEU A 150 -12.30 -19.08 -1.58
N GLU A 151 -12.89 -20.25 -1.86
CA GLU A 151 -12.18 -21.47 -2.25
C GLU A 151 -11.26 -21.25 -3.45
N TYR A 152 -11.72 -20.51 -4.45
CA TYR A 152 -10.92 -20.16 -5.62
C TYR A 152 -9.71 -19.27 -5.22
N ILE A 153 -9.94 -18.27 -4.38
CA ILE A 153 -8.87 -17.39 -3.90
C ILE A 153 -7.83 -18.18 -3.12
N LEU A 154 -8.26 -19.06 -2.21
CA LEU A 154 -7.38 -19.93 -1.42
C LEU A 154 -6.57 -20.89 -2.31
N GLU A 155 -7.19 -21.46 -3.35
CA GLU A 155 -6.52 -22.30 -4.32
C GLU A 155 -5.47 -21.52 -5.12
N CYS A 156 -5.79 -20.30 -5.55
CA CYS A 156 -4.83 -19.42 -6.22
C CYS A 156 -3.63 -19.10 -5.31
N ILE A 157 -3.84 -18.78 -4.04
CA ILE A 157 -2.76 -18.54 -3.07
C ILE A 157 -1.86 -19.75 -2.94
N LYS A 158 -2.45 -20.95 -2.79
CA LYS A 158 -1.70 -22.22 -2.74
C LYS A 158 -0.89 -22.46 -4.02
N THR A 159 -1.49 -22.23 -5.19
CA THR A 159 -0.82 -22.34 -6.49
C THR A 159 0.35 -21.36 -6.56
N ILE A 160 0.16 -20.08 -6.23
CA ILE A 160 1.21 -19.04 -6.26
C ILE A 160 2.41 -19.46 -5.41
N TYR A 161 2.20 -19.89 -4.17
CA TYR A 161 3.28 -20.31 -3.28
C TYR A 161 3.99 -21.61 -3.70
N SER A 162 3.32 -22.47 -4.46
CA SER A 162 3.88 -23.77 -4.93
C SER A 162 4.91 -23.60 -6.04
N ILE A 163 4.92 -22.45 -6.75
CA ILE A 163 5.71 -22.27 -7.96
C ILE A 163 7.11 -21.77 -7.59
N LYS A 164 8.10 -22.56 -8.03
CA LYS A 164 9.51 -22.16 -8.03
C LYS A 164 10.03 -22.26 -9.46
N HIS A 165 10.39 -21.12 -10.02
CA HIS A 165 10.89 -21.06 -11.39
C HIS A 165 12.28 -20.44 -11.40
N LYS A 166 13.31 -21.19 -11.88
CA LYS A 166 14.73 -20.78 -11.79
C LYS A 166 15.09 -20.45 -10.33
N ASN A 167 15.62 -19.23 -10.09
CA ASN A 167 15.89 -18.69 -8.73
C ASN A 167 14.70 -17.93 -8.16
N GLY A 168 13.55 -17.86 -8.86
CA GLY A 168 12.37 -17.15 -8.47
C GLY A 168 11.47 -17.93 -7.52
N ALA A 169 10.83 -17.24 -6.60
CA ALA A 169 9.72 -17.71 -5.80
C ALA A 169 8.93 -16.53 -5.27
N ILE A 170 7.62 -16.59 -5.32
CA ILE A 170 6.79 -15.62 -4.60
C ILE A 170 6.83 -16.01 -3.12
N ARG A 171 7.26 -15.07 -2.29
CA ARG A 171 7.51 -15.27 -0.85
C ARG A 171 6.46 -14.60 0.03
N ARG A 172 5.59 -13.77 -0.58
CA ARG A 172 4.50 -13.07 0.10
C ARG A 172 3.38 -12.74 -0.87
N VAL A 173 2.15 -12.99 -0.45
CA VAL A 173 0.91 -12.61 -1.14
C VAL A 173 0.08 -11.75 -0.21
N ASN A 174 -0.11 -10.47 -0.56
CA ASN A 174 -1.12 -9.61 0.03
C ASN A 174 -2.45 -9.86 -0.71
N VAL A 175 -3.56 -9.61 -0.04
CA VAL A 175 -4.88 -9.91 -0.59
C VAL A 175 -5.76 -8.66 -0.54
N ASN A 176 -6.27 -8.25 -1.70
CA ASN A 176 -7.26 -7.21 -1.86
C ASN A 176 -8.52 -7.81 -2.49
N ILE A 177 -9.41 -8.28 -1.65
CA ILE A 177 -10.73 -8.82 -1.99
C ILE A 177 -11.79 -8.14 -1.14
N ALA A 178 -13.05 -8.24 -1.57
CA ALA A 178 -14.19 -7.66 -0.86
C ALA A 178 -14.29 -8.09 0.62
N ALA A 179 -14.96 -7.27 1.42
CA ALA A 179 -15.24 -7.55 2.82
C ALA A 179 -15.92 -8.91 3.00
N THR A 180 -15.48 -9.67 4.01
CA THR A 180 -16.00 -11.01 4.26
C THR A 180 -16.19 -11.28 5.76
N THR A 181 -16.44 -12.53 6.14
CA THR A 181 -16.68 -12.95 7.51
C THR A 181 -15.41 -13.20 8.30
N VAL A 182 -15.47 -13.17 9.62
CA VAL A 182 -14.35 -13.52 10.53
C VAL A 182 -13.78 -14.91 10.19
N GLU A 183 -14.66 -15.88 9.91
CA GLU A 183 -14.24 -17.24 9.54
C GLU A 183 -13.45 -17.28 8.23
N ASN A 184 -13.90 -16.54 7.23
CA ASN A 184 -13.18 -16.44 5.96
C ASN A 184 -11.83 -15.75 6.12
N TYR A 185 -11.72 -14.74 6.97
CA TYR A 185 -10.44 -14.10 7.30
C TYR A 185 -9.50 -15.07 8.03
N ARG A 186 -10.02 -15.94 8.91
CA ARG A 186 -9.22 -16.99 9.56
C ARG A 186 -8.63 -17.95 8.53
N ARG A 187 -9.42 -18.38 7.56
CA ARG A 187 -8.97 -19.24 6.46
C ARG A 187 -7.91 -18.56 5.58
N LEU A 188 -8.03 -17.26 5.32
CA LEU A 188 -7.00 -16.49 4.62
C LEU A 188 -5.71 -16.42 5.43
N LYS A 189 -5.80 -16.21 6.74
CA LYS A 189 -4.62 -16.25 7.64
C LYS A 189 -3.94 -17.61 7.60
N GLU A 190 -4.70 -18.69 7.66
CA GLU A 190 -4.18 -20.08 7.55
C GLU A 190 -3.53 -20.37 6.20
N ALA A 191 -4.01 -19.74 5.13
CA ALA A 191 -3.39 -19.82 3.80
C ALA A 191 -2.04 -19.05 3.72
N GLY A 192 -1.65 -18.32 4.77
CA GLY A 192 -0.37 -17.64 4.87
C GLY A 192 -0.30 -16.32 4.14
N ILE A 193 -1.40 -15.58 4.06
CA ILE A 193 -1.38 -14.24 3.45
C ILE A 193 -0.50 -13.27 4.26
N GLY A 194 -0.05 -12.22 3.59
CA GLY A 194 0.58 -11.09 4.22
C GLY A 194 -0.42 -10.09 4.80
N THR A 195 -0.59 -8.95 4.15
CA THR A 195 -1.56 -7.91 4.54
C THR A 195 -2.90 -8.18 3.85
N TYR A 196 -4.01 -8.06 4.59
CA TYR A 196 -5.32 -7.86 4.01
C TYR A 196 -5.50 -6.38 3.70
N ILE A 197 -5.79 -6.05 2.46
CA ILE A 197 -5.95 -4.67 1.98
C ILE A 197 -7.40 -4.49 1.54
N LEU A 198 -8.03 -3.44 2.03
CA LEU A 198 -9.35 -3.01 1.56
C LEU A 198 -9.43 -1.48 1.59
N PHE A 199 -9.73 -0.88 0.44
CA PHE A 199 -9.95 0.55 0.38
C PHE A 199 -11.39 0.88 0.78
N GLN A 200 -11.54 1.89 1.65
CA GLN A 200 -12.85 2.42 2.01
C GLN A 200 -13.49 3.10 0.79
N GLU A 201 -12.68 3.58 -0.14
CA GLU A 201 -13.00 4.40 -1.30
C GLU A 201 -13.40 5.82 -0.88
N THR A 202 -14.51 5.98 -0.14
CA THR A 202 -14.94 7.21 0.52
C THR A 202 -15.48 6.91 1.92
N TYR A 203 -15.15 7.76 2.89
CA TYR A 203 -15.68 7.71 4.25
C TYR A 203 -17.01 8.46 4.39
N HIS A 204 -17.35 9.32 3.43
CA HIS A 204 -18.61 10.06 3.43
C HIS A 204 -19.76 9.13 3.06
N ARG A 205 -20.59 8.78 4.04
CA ARG A 205 -21.62 7.74 3.91
C ARG A 205 -22.58 7.98 2.75
N GLU A 206 -23.08 9.22 2.59
CA GLU A 206 -24.01 9.54 1.51
C GLU A 206 -23.35 9.37 0.13
N ALA A 207 -22.10 9.84 -0.02
CA ALA A 207 -21.30 9.63 -1.22
C ALA A 207 -21.03 8.14 -1.44
N TYR A 208 -20.72 7.39 -0.39
CA TYR A 208 -20.49 5.95 -0.46
C TYR A 208 -21.72 5.20 -0.99
N GLU A 209 -22.92 5.46 -0.43
CA GLU A 209 -24.16 4.81 -0.86
C GLU A 209 -24.53 5.19 -2.31
N TYR A 210 -24.29 6.43 -2.70
CA TYR A 210 -24.44 6.88 -4.09
C TYR A 210 -23.48 6.16 -5.06
N LEU A 211 -22.21 6.07 -4.69
CA LEU A 211 -21.15 5.46 -5.52
C LEU A 211 -21.25 3.93 -5.60
N HIS A 212 -21.96 3.29 -4.66
CA HIS A 212 -22.19 1.85 -4.61
C HIS A 212 -23.68 1.50 -4.67
N PRO A 213 -24.39 1.83 -5.75
CA PRO A 213 -25.87 1.76 -5.78
C PRO A 213 -26.44 0.34 -5.69
N THR A 214 -25.64 -0.69 -5.98
CA THR A 214 -26.09 -2.09 -5.96
C THR A 214 -24.99 -3.06 -5.59
N GLY A 215 -25.37 -4.24 -5.09
CA GLY A 215 -24.46 -5.31 -4.71
C GLY A 215 -24.07 -5.29 -3.22
N PRO A 216 -23.33 -6.29 -2.75
CA PRO A 216 -22.94 -6.40 -1.34
C PRO A 216 -22.14 -5.20 -0.83
N LYS A 217 -21.30 -4.61 -1.68
CA LYS A 217 -20.47 -3.44 -1.32
C LYS A 217 -21.30 -2.20 -0.98
N HIS A 218 -22.60 -2.14 -1.34
CA HIS A 218 -23.52 -1.06 -0.92
C HIS A 218 -23.63 -0.90 0.60
N ASN A 219 -23.40 -1.96 1.36
CA ASN A 219 -23.50 -1.92 2.82
C ASN A 219 -22.28 -1.22 3.44
N TYR A 220 -22.41 0.09 3.68
CA TYR A 220 -21.36 0.94 4.25
C TYR A 220 -20.78 0.37 5.55
N ALA A 221 -21.62 0.04 6.53
CA ALA A 221 -21.17 -0.44 7.83
C ALA A 221 -20.39 -1.77 7.68
N TYR A 222 -20.95 -2.73 6.94
CA TYR A 222 -20.28 -4.01 6.72
C TYR A 222 -18.93 -3.86 6.04
N HIS A 223 -18.81 -2.92 5.09
CA HIS A 223 -17.55 -2.64 4.41
C HIS A 223 -16.54 -1.95 5.33
N THR A 224 -16.95 -0.90 6.04
CA THR A 224 -16.08 -0.11 6.94
C THR A 224 -15.53 -0.95 8.10
N GLU A 225 -16.35 -1.89 8.65
CA GLU A 225 -15.98 -2.80 9.74
C GLU A 225 -15.19 -4.05 9.27
N ALA A 226 -14.76 -4.09 8.00
CA ALA A 226 -14.09 -5.28 7.45
C ALA A 226 -12.72 -5.54 8.09
N HIS A 227 -11.97 -4.49 8.41
CA HIS A 227 -10.65 -4.63 9.06
C HIS A 227 -10.76 -5.18 10.48
N ASP A 228 -11.82 -4.80 11.22
CA ASP A 228 -12.11 -5.36 12.55
C ASP A 228 -12.33 -6.87 12.45
N ARG A 229 -13.16 -7.30 11.51
CA ARG A 229 -13.40 -8.73 11.29
C ARG A 229 -12.14 -9.47 10.83
N ALA A 230 -11.29 -8.81 10.02
CA ALA A 230 -10.01 -9.39 9.60
C ALA A 230 -9.08 -9.61 10.79
N MET A 231 -8.95 -8.62 11.68
CA MET A 231 -8.12 -8.73 12.89
C MET A 231 -8.70 -9.73 13.89
N GLN A 232 -10.03 -9.80 14.06
CA GLN A 232 -10.70 -10.86 14.82
C GLN A 232 -10.46 -12.25 14.23
N GLY A 233 -10.31 -12.37 12.92
CA GLY A 233 -9.93 -13.59 12.21
C GLY A 233 -8.45 -13.96 12.35
N GLY A 234 -7.66 -13.12 13.06
CA GLY A 234 -6.24 -13.36 13.32
C GLY A 234 -5.29 -12.79 12.26
N ILE A 235 -5.78 -11.96 11.34
CA ILE A 235 -4.91 -11.22 10.42
C ILE A 235 -4.27 -10.06 11.19
N ASP A 236 -2.95 -10.12 11.38
CA ASP A 236 -2.22 -9.14 12.18
C ASP A 236 -1.95 -7.83 11.43
N ASP A 237 -1.89 -7.87 10.10
CA ASP A 237 -1.52 -6.75 9.26
C ASP A 237 -2.66 -6.40 8.30
N VAL A 238 -3.25 -5.22 8.49
CA VAL A 238 -4.29 -4.69 7.61
C VAL A 238 -3.82 -3.43 6.88
N GLY A 239 -4.38 -3.17 5.71
CA GLY A 239 -4.06 -2.02 4.86
C GLY A 239 -5.28 -1.17 4.56
N LEU A 240 -5.26 0.08 5.00
CA LEU A 240 -6.27 1.08 4.68
C LEU A 240 -6.01 1.76 3.34
N GLY A 241 -7.02 2.41 2.80
CA GLY A 241 -6.89 3.28 1.64
C GLY A 241 -8.16 4.06 1.35
N VAL A 242 -7.99 5.17 0.64
CA VAL A 242 -9.05 6.01 0.10
C VAL A 242 -8.76 6.22 -1.38
N LEU A 243 -9.79 6.19 -2.21
CA LEU A 243 -9.66 6.58 -3.61
C LEU A 243 -9.94 8.08 -3.72
N PHE A 244 -8.88 8.88 -3.59
CA PHE A 244 -9.00 10.34 -3.67
C PHE A 244 -9.51 10.79 -5.04
N GLY A 245 -10.41 11.76 -5.01
CA GLY A 245 -11.08 12.29 -6.21
C GLY A 245 -12.49 11.74 -6.45
N LEU A 246 -13.01 10.87 -5.55
CA LEU A 246 -14.42 10.45 -5.58
C LEU A 246 -15.32 11.44 -4.83
N ASP A 247 -14.86 12.00 -3.73
CA ASP A 247 -15.53 13.00 -2.91
C ASP A 247 -14.49 13.93 -2.28
N LYS A 248 -14.90 14.84 -1.42
CA LYS A 248 -14.11 15.91 -0.80
C LYS A 248 -12.90 15.38 -0.05
N TYR A 249 -11.72 15.57 -0.59
CA TYR A 249 -10.45 15.00 -0.09
C TYR A 249 -10.18 15.31 1.39
N ARG A 250 -10.66 16.45 1.93
CA ARG A 250 -10.48 16.81 3.35
C ARG A 250 -11.31 15.92 4.27
N TYR A 251 -12.54 15.58 3.84
CA TYR A 251 -13.39 14.64 4.55
C TYR A 251 -12.76 13.26 4.57
N GLU A 252 -12.28 12.81 3.42
CA GLU A 252 -11.63 11.52 3.24
C GLU A 252 -10.35 11.41 4.09
N PHE A 253 -9.57 12.48 4.15
CA PHE A 253 -8.37 12.55 4.98
C PHE A 253 -8.68 12.39 6.47
N ALA A 254 -9.68 13.11 6.98
CA ALA A 254 -10.11 13.00 8.38
C ALA A 254 -10.65 11.61 8.70
N GLY A 255 -11.52 11.05 7.85
CA GLY A 255 -12.07 9.70 8.00
C GLY A 255 -11.00 8.61 7.99
N LEU A 256 -10.00 8.71 7.11
CA LEU A 256 -8.87 7.80 7.05
C LEU A 256 -8.06 7.78 8.36
N LEU A 257 -7.82 8.95 8.93
CA LEU A 257 -7.10 9.05 10.21
C LEU A 257 -7.93 8.55 11.39
N MET A 258 -9.24 8.83 11.41
CA MET A 258 -10.15 8.26 12.42
C MET A 258 -10.19 6.73 12.36
N HIS A 259 -10.15 6.13 11.17
CA HIS A 259 -10.07 4.67 11.03
C HIS A 259 -8.73 4.12 11.54
N ALA A 260 -7.62 4.83 11.28
CA ALA A 260 -6.32 4.45 11.84
C ALA A 260 -6.29 4.54 13.37
N GLU A 261 -6.89 5.60 13.95
CA GLU A 261 -7.06 5.77 15.41
C GLU A 261 -7.92 4.66 16.01
N HIS A 262 -9.01 4.28 15.33
CA HIS A 262 -9.88 3.18 15.75
C HIS A 262 -9.12 1.86 15.85
N LEU A 263 -8.38 1.47 14.81
CA LEU A 263 -7.61 0.24 14.81
C LEU A 263 -6.57 0.22 15.96
N GLU A 264 -5.89 1.34 16.21
CA GLU A 264 -4.94 1.45 17.31
C GLU A 264 -5.65 1.40 18.68
N ALA A 265 -6.81 2.02 18.82
CA ALA A 265 -7.58 2.07 20.07
C ALA A 265 -8.19 0.71 20.46
N VAL A 266 -8.63 -0.09 19.47
CA VAL A 266 -9.28 -1.38 19.70
C VAL A 266 -8.28 -2.53 19.76
N PHE A 267 -7.32 -2.56 18.83
CA PHE A 267 -6.40 -3.69 18.67
C PHE A 267 -4.97 -3.42 19.16
N GLY A 268 -4.70 -2.20 19.65
CA GLY A 268 -3.35 -1.79 20.08
C GLY A 268 -2.35 -1.62 18.93
N THR A 269 -2.80 -1.81 17.69
CA THR A 269 -1.98 -1.78 16.49
C THR A 269 -2.71 -1.05 15.38
N GLY A 270 -2.13 0.05 14.89
CA GLY A 270 -2.67 0.77 13.74
C GLY A 270 -2.42 0.04 12.42
N PRO A 271 -2.83 0.61 11.28
CA PRO A 271 -2.71 -0.03 9.98
C PRO A 271 -1.25 -0.28 9.61
N HIS A 272 -0.96 -1.48 9.09
CA HIS A 272 0.36 -1.83 8.57
C HIS A 272 0.72 -0.97 7.36
N THR A 273 -0.27 -0.69 6.50
CA THR A 273 -0.10 0.19 5.34
C THR A 273 -1.28 1.12 5.15
N ILE A 274 -1.00 2.29 4.57
CA ILE A 274 -2.00 3.22 4.02
C ILE A 274 -1.69 3.42 2.55
N SER A 275 -2.67 3.16 1.68
CA SER A 275 -2.60 3.42 0.25
C SER A 275 -3.28 4.73 -0.08
N VAL A 276 -2.67 5.52 -0.97
CA VAL A 276 -3.19 6.83 -1.38
C VAL A 276 -3.41 6.88 -2.90
N PRO A 277 -4.32 6.05 -3.47
CA PRO A 277 -4.66 6.13 -4.87
C PRO A 277 -5.50 7.36 -5.18
N ARG A 278 -5.33 7.91 -6.40
CA ARG A 278 -6.27 8.86 -7.01
C ARG A 278 -7.08 8.17 -8.10
N ILE A 279 -8.31 8.66 -8.35
CA ILE A 279 -9.10 8.17 -9.47
C ILE A 279 -8.38 8.45 -10.80
N LYS A 280 -8.41 7.49 -11.70
CA LYS A 280 -7.82 7.58 -13.06
C LYS A 280 -8.83 7.10 -14.09
N PRO A 281 -8.68 7.51 -15.35
CA PRO A 281 -9.50 6.98 -16.44
C PRO A 281 -9.44 5.46 -16.50
N ALA A 282 -10.55 4.86 -16.91
CA ALA A 282 -10.66 3.44 -17.20
C ALA A 282 -11.80 3.22 -18.21
N ASP A 283 -12.04 1.97 -18.64
CA ASP A 283 -13.19 1.66 -19.46
C ASP A 283 -14.49 2.08 -18.78
N ASP A 284 -15.34 2.88 -19.45
CA ASP A 284 -16.60 3.42 -18.92
C ASP A 284 -16.46 4.31 -17.66
N ILE A 285 -15.25 4.83 -17.36
CA ILE A 285 -14.98 5.69 -16.19
C ILE A 285 -14.28 6.97 -16.63
N ASP A 286 -14.96 8.11 -16.45
CA ASP A 286 -14.37 9.44 -16.60
C ASP A 286 -14.14 10.07 -15.20
N PRO A 287 -12.89 10.37 -14.79
CA PRO A 287 -12.62 11.05 -13.53
C PRO A 287 -13.33 12.39 -13.34
N ASN A 288 -13.75 13.04 -14.42
CA ASN A 288 -14.48 14.31 -14.36
C ASN A 288 -15.95 14.16 -13.90
N ASP A 289 -16.47 12.94 -13.86
CA ASP A 289 -17.80 12.65 -13.31
C ASP A 289 -17.84 12.69 -11.77
N PHE A 290 -16.68 12.88 -11.12
CA PHE A 290 -16.51 12.88 -9.66
C PHE A 290 -15.91 14.20 -9.18
N ASP A 291 -15.88 14.42 -7.85
CA ASP A 291 -15.20 15.58 -7.23
C ASP A 291 -13.67 15.42 -7.31
N ASN A 292 -13.13 15.42 -8.54
CA ASN A 292 -11.71 15.21 -8.83
C ASN A 292 -10.95 16.56 -8.83
N SER A 293 -11.17 17.38 -7.80
CA SER A 293 -10.57 18.72 -7.66
C SER A 293 -9.17 18.71 -7.03
N LEU A 294 -8.58 17.54 -6.79
CA LEU A 294 -7.31 17.38 -6.10
C LEU A 294 -6.11 17.70 -6.99
N SER A 295 -5.42 18.85 -6.75
CA SER A 295 -4.17 19.17 -7.43
C SER A 295 -3.01 18.28 -6.99
N ASP A 296 -1.93 18.25 -7.78
CA ASP A 296 -0.71 17.48 -7.43
C ASP A 296 -0.07 18.02 -6.14
N GLU A 297 -0.03 19.35 -5.95
CA GLU A 297 0.52 19.97 -4.75
C GLU A 297 -0.28 19.60 -3.49
N MET A 298 -1.61 19.58 -3.61
CA MET A 298 -2.47 19.15 -2.50
C MET A 298 -2.30 17.65 -2.22
N PHE A 299 -2.11 16.84 -3.25
CA PHE A 299 -1.85 15.41 -3.08
C PHE A 299 -0.49 15.15 -2.40
N GLU A 300 0.54 15.93 -2.71
CA GLU A 300 1.82 15.93 -2.00
C GLU A 300 1.61 16.29 -0.53
N LYS A 301 0.81 17.33 -0.24
CA LYS A 301 0.50 17.77 1.12
C LYS A 301 -0.28 16.73 1.91
N ILE A 302 -1.29 16.09 1.33
CA ILE A 302 -2.01 14.96 1.93
C ILE A 302 -1.03 13.87 2.33
N THR A 303 -0.13 13.47 1.41
CA THR A 303 0.86 12.42 1.66
C THR A 303 1.80 12.79 2.81
N ALA A 304 2.28 14.04 2.85
CA ALA A 304 3.11 14.54 3.93
C ALA A 304 2.36 14.55 5.27
N CYS A 305 1.12 15.03 5.30
CA CYS A 305 0.30 15.08 6.52
C CYS A 305 -0.04 13.68 7.04
N ILE A 306 -0.34 12.69 6.17
CA ILE A 306 -0.53 11.29 6.60
C ILE A 306 0.76 10.75 7.23
N ARG A 307 1.94 11.01 6.61
CA ARG A 307 3.23 10.58 7.18
C ARG A 307 3.48 11.19 8.55
N VAL A 308 3.14 12.45 8.74
CA VAL A 308 3.30 13.14 10.04
C VAL A 308 2.31 12.62 11.08
N ALA A 309 1.07 12.33 10.68
CA ALA A 309 0.01 11.86 11.57
C ALA A 309 0.19 10.38 11.98
N VAL A 310 0.58 9.50 11.04
CA VAL A 310 0.77 8.07 11.29
C VAL A 310 2.21 7.67 10.94
N PRO A 311 3.19 8.04 11.80
CA PRO A 311 4.61 8.02 11.45
C PRO A 311 5.19 6.63 11.19
N TYR A 312 4.60 5.59 11.76
CA TYR A 312 5.09 4.20 11.71
C TYR A 312 4.47 3.36 10.59
N THR A 313 3.43 3.84 9.90
CA THR A 313 2.76 3.05 8.85
C THR A 313 3.54 3.03 7.54
N GLY A 314 3.47 1.93 6.78
CA GLY A 314 3.92 1.88 5.40
C GLY A 314 2.97 2.67 4.50
N MET A 315 3.49 3.51 3.60
CA MET A 315 2.64 4.23 2.64
C MET A 315 2.89 3.71 1.23
N ILE A 316 1.79 3.45 0.51
CA ILE A 316 1.82 2.80 -0.80
C ILE A 316 1.32 3.76 -1.88
N ILE A 317 2.07 3.83 -3.00
CA ILE A 317 1.60 4.40 -4.25
C ILE A 317 1.80 3.43 -5.40
N SER A 318 0.84 3.40 -6.30
CA SER A 318 0.87 2.49 -7.45
C SER A 318 1.30 3.18 -8.74
N THR A 319 1.36 2.41 -9.82
CA THR A 319 1.58 2.88 -11.20
C THR A 319 0.42 3.68 -11.79
N ARG A 320 -0.64 3.96 -11.00
CA ARG A 320 -1.67 4.98 -11.33
C ARG A 320 -1.06 6.35 -11.53
N GLU A 321 -0.02 6.67 -10.75
CA GLU A 321 0.63 7.96 -10.78
C GLU A 321 1.83 7.97 -11.74
N SER A 322 2.09 9.15 -12.30
CA SER A 322 3.22 9.39 -13.20
C SER A 322 4.56 9.21 -12.47
N GLU A 323 5.63 9.02 -13.24
CA GLU A 323 6.99 9.00 -12.70
C GLU A 323 7.32 10.23 -11.85
N GLU A 324 6.95 11.42 -12.33
CA GLU A 324 7.18 12.70 -11.66
C GLU A 324 6.49 12.76 -10.30
N THR A 325 5.19 12.46 -10.26
CA THR A 325 4.41 12.44 -9.03
C THR A 325 4.97 11.41 -8.05
N ARG A 326 5.29 10.20 -8.53
CA ARG A 326 5.88 9.14 -7.70
C ARG A 326 7.23 9.56 -7.10
N LYS A 327 8.08 10.26 -7.86
CA LYS A 327 9.36 10.79 -7.39
C LYS A 327 9.18 11.74 -6.21
N LYS A 328 8.25 12.67 -6.29
CA LYS A 328 7.95 13.63 -5.21
C LYS A 328 7.42 12.94 -3.97
N LEU A 329 6.45 12.03 -4.14
CA LEU A 329 5.83 11.32 -3.02
C LEU A 329 6.79 10.36 -2.31
N LEU A 330 7.73 9.75 -3.04
CA LEU A 330 8.81 8.94 -2.45
C LEU A 330 9.69 9.75 -1.48
N GLN A 331 9.88 11.02 -1.73
CA GLN A 331 10.63 11.90 -0.81
C GLN A 331 9.83 12.26 0.44
N LEU A 332 8.50 12.39 0.31
CA LEU A 332 7.64 12.90 1.38
C LEU A 332 7.17 11.82 2.38
N GLY A 333 6.95 10.58 1.94
CA GLY A 333 6.37 9.63 2.87
C GLY A 333 6.21 8.22 2.36
N VAL A 334 6.14 8.04 1.04
CA VAL A 334 5.91 6.74 0.42
C VAL A 334 7.08 5.80 0.64
N THR A 335 6.79 4.54 0.99
CA THR A 335 7.77 3.50 1.33
C THR A 335 7.60 2.23 0.51
N GLN A 336 6.49 2.12 -0.22
CA GLN A 336 6.20 0.94 -1.05
C GLN A 336 5.61 1.39 -2.38
N ILE A 337 6.07 0.77 -3.46
CA ILE A 337 5.55 1.04 -4.82
C ILE A 337 5.32 -0.25 -5.58
N SER A 338 4.37 -0.22 -6.51
CA SER A 338 4.30 -1.25 -7.54
C SER A 338 5.25 -0.91 -8.70
N GLY A 339 5.78 -1.92 -9.37
CA GLY A 339 6.69 -1.73 -10.51
C GLY A 339 6.49 -2.79 -11.59
N GLY A 340 6.59 -2.40 -12.85
CA GLY A 340 6.30 -3.29 -13.98
C GLY A 340 4.88 -3.84 -13.98
N SER A 341 3.92 -3.03 -13.48
CA SER A 341 2.55 -3.48 -13.19
C SER A 341 1.71 -3.71 -14.43
N ARG A 342 0.78 -4.66 -14.32
CA ARG A 342 -0.35 -4.87 -15.22
C ARG A 342 -1.63 -4.90 -14.40
N THR A 343 -2.67 -4.25 -14.89
CA THR A 343 -3.98 -4.15 -14.23
C THR A 343 -5.07 -4.96 -14.92
N SER A 344 -4.69 -5.68 -15.97
CA SER A 344 -5.55 -6.62 -16.67
C SER A 344 -5.46 -8.04 -16.09
N VAL A 345 -6.53 -8.81 -16.24
CA VAL A 345 -6.57 -10.22 -15.85
C VAL A 345 -5.75 -11.05 -16.85
N GLY A 346 -4.63 -11.64 -16.41
CA GLY A 346 -3.74 -12.42 -17.28
C GLY A 346 -2.76 -11.57 -18.10
N GLY A 347 -2.41 -10.37 -17.64
CA GLY A 347 -1.63 -9.39 -18.40
C GLY A 347 -0.12 -9.57 -18.39
N TYR A 348 0.45 -10.49 -17.58
CA TYR A 348 1.91 -10.68 -17.49
C TYR A 348 2.43 -11.74 -18.45
N SER A 349 1.68 -12.80 -18.69
CA SER A 349 2.10 -13.92 -19.55
C SER A 349 1.75 -13.69 -21.02
N GLU A 350 0.79 -12.83 -21.32
CA GLU A 350 0.35 -12.55 -22.68
C GLU A 350 1.27 -11.51 -23.35
N LYS A 351 1.80 -11.83 -24.53
CA LYS A 351 2.69 -10.94 -25.30
C LYS A 351 1.97 -9.81 -25.99
N GLU A 352 0.78 -10.09 -26.50
CA GLU A 352 -0.15 -9.09 -27.06
C GLU A 352 -1.19 -8.79 -25.98
N ARG A 353 -1.18 -7.55 -25.51
CA ARG A 353 -2.04 -7.11 -24.40
C ARG A 353 -3.40 -6.70 -24.94
N PRO A 354 -4.48 -7.36 -24.55
CA PRO A 354 -5.76 -6.68 -24.60
C PRO A 354 -5.78 -5.64 -23.46
N HIS A 355 -5.82 -4.36 -23.83
CA HIS A 355 -6.11 -3.26 -22.89
C HIS A 355 -7.57 -3.28 -22.41
N ASP A 356 -8.34 -4.26 -22.83
CA ASP A 356 -9.78 -4.37 -22.69
C ASP A 356 -10.25 -4.91 -21.31
N THR A 357 -9.33 -5.36 -20.45
CA THR A 357 -9.65 -5.88 -19.10
C THR A 357 -8.97 -5.11 -17.98
N GLU A 358 -8.33 -3.98 -18.27
CA GLU A 358 -7.62 -3.18 -17.27
C GLU A 358 -8.59 -2.52 -16.28
N GLN A 359 -8.23 -2.53 -15.00
CA GLN A 359 -9.02 -1.88 -13.95
C GLN A 359 -8.86 -0.35 -13.99
N PHE A 360 -7.74 0.15 -14.47
CA PHE A 360 -7.43 1.56 -14.68
C PHE A 360 -6.22 1.72 -15.60
N ASP A 361 -6.11 2.87 -16.23
CA ASP A 361 -4.98 3.22 -17.07
C ASP A 361 -3.69 3.35 -16.24
N VAL A 362 -2.67 2.61 -16.65
CA VAL A 362 -1.35 2.63 -16.00
C VAL A 362 -0.55 3.81 -16.52
N SER A 363 -0.30 4.82 -15.69
CA SER A 363 0.48 6.01 -16.05
C SER A 363 1.99 5.72 -16.13
N ASP A 364 2.52 4.90 -15.20
CA ASP A 364 3.93 4.49 -15.22
C ASP A 364 4.06 3.07 -15.82
N GLN A 365 4.42 3.01 -17.08
CA GLN A 365 4.52 1.77 -17.86
C GLN A 365 5.93 1.17 -17.92
N ARG A 366 6.87 1.72 -17.17
CA ARG A 366 8.27 1.23 -17.14
C ARG A 366 8.34 -0.23 -16.71
N THR A 367 9.31 -0.93 -17.25
CA THR A 367 9.66 -2.29 -16.79
C THR A 367 10.15 -2.25 -15.34
N LEU A 368 10.14 -3.41 -14.68
CA LEU A 368 10.65 -3.49 -13.31
C LEU A 368 12.13 -3.05 -13.23
N ASP A 369 12.96 -3.43 -14.19
CA ASP A 369 14.39 -3.06 -14.20
C ASP A 369 14.62 -1.55 -14.35
N GLU A 370 13.82 -0.89 -15.19
CA GLU A 370 13.85 0.57 -15.30
C GLU A 370 13.42 1.26 -14.00
N VAL A 371 12.40 0.73 -13.31
CA VAL A 371 11.97 1.24 -11.99
C VAL A 371 13.06 1.04 -10.93
N ILE A 372 13.71 -0.13 -10.89
CA ILE A 372 14.81 -0.40 -9.97
C ILE A 372 15.99 0.54 -10.22
N LYS A 373 16.40 0.70 -11.48
CA LYS A 373 17.47 1.63 -11.87
C LYS A 373 17.13 3.07 -11.45
N TRP A 374 15.92 3.53 -11.74
CA TRP A 374 15.44 4.85 -11.37
C TRP A 374 15.47 5.08 -9.84
N LEU A 375 15.02 4.13 -9.03
CA LEU A 375 15.12 4.23 -7.56
C LEU A 375 16.58 4.38 -7.10
N ILE A 376 17.50 3.57 -7.66
CA ILE A 376 18.94 3.64 -7.35
C ILE A 376 19.49 5.02 -7.70
N GLU A 377 19.15 5.56 -8.86
CA GLU A 377 19.57 6.90 -9.32
C GLU A 377 19.02 8.03 -8.41
N LEU A 378 17.84 7.86 -7.84
CA LEU A 378 17.27 8.77 -6.84
C LEU A 378 17.87 8.61 -5.43
N GLY A 379 18.75 7.62 -5.22
CA GLY A 379 19.37 7.32 -3.92
C GLY A 379 18.52 6.43 -3.01
N PHE A 380 17.42 5.88 -3.51
CA PHE A 380 16.59 4.92 -2.78
C PHE A 380 17.08 3.49 -2.95
N LEU A 381 17.04 2.71 -1.89
CA LEU A 381 17.41 1.30 -1.86
C LEU A 381 16.20 0.41 -2.18
N PRO A 382 16.12 -0.19 -3.39
CA PRO A 382 15.05 -1.11 -3.72
C PRO A 382 15.08 -2.35 -2.83
N SER A 383 13.91 -2.80 -2.37
CA SER A 383 13.78 -3.93 -1.45
C SER A 383 12.68 -4.89 -1.90
N PHE A 384 13.04 -6.16 -2.04
CA PHE A 384 12.09 -7.27 -2.24
C PHE A 384 11.91 -8.08 -0.94
N CYS A 385 12.22 -7.49 0.21
CA CYS A 385 12.18 -8.17 1.50
C CYS A 385 10.78 -8.64 1.86
N THR A 386 10.69 -9.89 2.32
CA THR A 386 9.49 -10.57 2.81
C THR A 386 9.73 -11.25 4.16
N ALA A 387 10.81 -10.87 4.88
CA ALA A 387 11.28 -11.58 6.06
C ALA A 387 10.31 -11.51 7.23
N CYS A 388 9.69 -10.34 7.49
CA CYS A 388 8.89 -10.14 8.71
C CYS A 388 7.78 -11.18 8.88
N TYR A 389 7.04 -11.50 7.82
CA TYR A 389 5.99 -12.52 7.86
C TYR A 389 6.51 -13.93 8.13
N ARG A 390 7.68 -14.23 7.64
CA ARG A 390 8.32 -15.54 7.73
C ARG A 390 9.03 -15.75 9.08
N GLU A 391 9.34 -14.65 9.76
CA GLU A 391 9.99 -14.63 11.10
C GLU A 391 9.02 -14.25 12.22
N GLY A 392 7.71 -14.25 11.96
CA GLY A 392 6.67 -13.93 12.95
C GLY A 392 6.76 -12.49 13.49
N ARG A 393 7.28 -11.56 12.68
CA ARG A 393 7.32 -10.12 13.00
C ARG A 393 6.16 -9.42 12.30
N THR A 394 4.95 -9.61 12.81
CA THR A 394 3.69 -9.04 12.31
C THR A 394 2.94 -8.36 13.44
N GLY A 395 1.92 -7.59 13.14
CA GLY A 395 1.04 -6.92 14.08
C GLY A 395 1.79 -6.06 15.11
N ASP A 396 1.45 -6.20 16.38
CA ASP A 396 2.02 -5.48 17.52
C ASP A 396 3.54 -5.63 17.63
N ARG A 397 4.06 -6.84 17.38
CA ARG A 397 5.51 -7.11 17.39
C ARG A 397 6.23 -6.31 16.30
N PHE A 398 5.67 -6.24 15.08
CA PHE A 398 6.24 -5.43 14.02
C PHE A 398 6.19 -3.94 14.39
N MET A 399 5.04 -3.45 14.88
CA MET A 399 4.86 -2.06 15.26
C MET A 399 5.79 -1.63 16.41
N ALA A 400 6.00 -2.50 17.40
CA ALA A 400 6.97 -2.25 18.49
C ALA A 400 8.40 -2.08 17.95
N LEU A 401 8.81 -2.93 16.99
CA LEU A 401 10.12 -2.82 16.34
C LEU A 401 10.22 -1.57 15.46
N CYS A 402 9.13 -1.14 14.82
CA CYS A 402 9.09 0.11 14.07
C CYS A 402 9.21 1.32 15.01
N LYS A 403 8.34 1.40 16.02
CA LYS A 403 8.31 2.51 17.00
C LYS A 403 9.65 2.67 17.73
N SER A 404 10.35 1.57 18.02
CA SER A 404 11.70 1.57 18.62
C SER A 404 12.85 1.77 17.62
N LYS A 405 12.57 1.88 16.32
CA LYS A 405 13.55 1.95 15.21
C LYS A 405 14.44 0.69 15.05
N GLN A 406 14.27 -0.33 15.90
CA GLN A 406 15.07 -1.58 15.83
C GLN A 406 14.82 -2.37 14.55
N ILE A 407 13.67 -2.17 13.90
CA ILE A 407 13.35 -2.83 12.62
C ILE A 407 14.39 -2.54 11.53
N GLN A 408 15.07 -1.40 11.58
CA GLN A 408 16.11 -1.05 10.63
C GLN A 408 17.29 -2.04 10.64
N ASN A 409 17.60 -2.64 11.80
CA ASN A 409 18.68 -3.64 11.93
C ASN A 409 18.40 -4.93 11.16
N CYS A 410 17.14 -5.21 10.83
CA CYS A 410 16.75 -6.34 9.98
C CYS A 410 16.43 -5.89 8.55
N CYS A 411 15.66 -4.81 8.42
CA CYS A 411 15.11 -4.40 7.13
C CYS A 411 16.18 -3.84 6.18
N HIS A 412 17.16 -3.08 6.69
CA HIS A 412 18.20 -2.51 5.84
C HIS A 412 19.13 -3.59 5.27
N PRO A 413 19.71 -4.51 6.06
CA PRO A 413 20.48 -5.62 5.49
C PRO A 413 19.63 -6.55 4.61
N ASN A 414 18.37 -6.82 4.95
CA ASN A 414 17.48 -7.60 4.07
C ASN A 414 17.24 -6.94 2.70
N ALA A 415 17.19 -5.61 2.65
CA ALA A 415 17.07 -4.90 1.38
C ALA A 415 18.33 -5.11 0.52
N LEU A 416 19.52 -5.03 1.11
CA LEU A 416 20.78 -5.29 0.41
C LEU A 416 20.85 -6.71 -0.14
N LEU A 417 20.47 -7.70 0.67
CA LEU A 417 20.47 -9.11 0.25
C LEU A 417 19.50 -9.35 -0.91
N THR A 418 18.29 -8.82 -0.81
CA THR A 418 17.30 -9.01 -1.88
C THR A 418 17.59 -8.21 -3.13
N LEU A 419 18.22 -7.04 -3.01
CA LEU A 419 18.72 -6.30 -4.17
C LEU A 419 19.87 -7.07 -4.86
N GLN A 420 20.83 -7.63 -4.11
CA GLN A 420 21.91 -8.44 -4.69
C GLN A 420 21.36 -9.66 -5.45
N GLU A 421 20.35 -10.35 -4.91
CA GLU A 421 19.67 -11.43 -5.64
C GLU A 421 19.08 -10.91 -6.96
N TYR A 422 18.41 -9.75 -6.94
CA TYR A 422 17.82 -9.15 -8.15
C TYR A 422 18.87 -8.79 -9.18
N LEU A 423 19.96 -8.14 -8.75
CA LEU A 423 21.03 -7.69 -9.65
C LEU A 423 21.70 -8.86 -10.40
N ILE A 424 21.87 -10.00 -9.72
CA ILE A 424 22.51 -11.18 -10.33
C ILE A 424 21.56 -11.90 -11.28
N ASP A 425 20.29 -12.08 -10.87
CA ASP A 425 19.37 -12.98 -11.55
C ASP A 425 18.56 -12.31 -12.68
N TYR A 426 18.33 -10.97 -12.60
CA TYR A 426 17.34 -10.31 -13.45
C TYR A 426 17.80 -8.98 -14.07
N ALA A 427 18.73 -8.28 -13.45
CA ALA A 427 19.08 -6.92 -13.85
C ALA A 427 19.87 -6.84 -15.16
N THR A 428 19.62 -5.79 -15.94
CA THR A 428 20.51 -5.39 -17.03
C THR A 428 21.89 -4.98 -16.49
N GLU A 429 22.91 -4.98 -17.36
CA GLU A 429 24.28 -4.61 -16.97
C GLU A 429 24.33 -3.22 -16.32
N LYS A 430 23.67 -2.22 -16.92
CA LYS A 430 23.62 -0.85 -16.39
C LYS A 430 22.99 -0.76 -15.00
N THR A 431 21.92 -1.51 -14.76
CA THR A 431 21.25 -1.57 -13.45
C THR A 431 22.14 -2.26 -12.43
N ARG A 432 22.85 -3.32 -12.85
CA ARG A 432 23.78 -4.08 -12.01
C ARG A 432 24.93 -3.22 -11.52
N GLU A 433 25.61 -2.50 -12.42
CA GLU A 433 26.72 -1.62 -12.06
C GLU A 433 26.32 -0.60 -10.98
N LYS A 434 25.23 0.14 -11.22
CA LYS A 434 24.70 1.12 -10.25
C LYS A 434 24.25 0.48 -8.94
N GLY A 435 23.65 -0.69 -9.01
CA GLY A 435 23.18 -1.44 -7.85
C GLY A 435 24.34 -1.95 -6.99
N ASP A 436 25.41 -2.45 -7.60
CA ASP A 436 26.60 -2.90 -6.87
C ASP A 436 27.32 -1.74 -6.15
N GLU A 437 27.37 -0.54 -6.76
CA GLU A 437 27.85 0.67 -6.10
C GLU A 437 26.97 1.07 -4.91
N MET A 438 25.65 1.01 -5.08
CA MET A 438 24.70 1.28 -4.00
C MET A 438 24.87 0.30 -2.85
N ILE A 439 24.97 -1.01 -3.12
CA ILE A 439 25.13 -2.04 -2.08
C ILE A 439 26.41 -1.77 -1.27
N LYS A 440 27.53 -1.45 -1.90
CA LYS A 440 28.80 -1.12 -1.20
C LYS A 440 28.59 0.08 -0.26
N ARG A 441 28.00 1.16 -0.74
CA ARG A 441 27.75 2.36 0.05
C ARG A 441 26.76 2.12 1.20
N GLU A 442 25.69 1.40 0.95
CA GLU A 442 24.65 1.18 1.94
C GLU A 442 25.02 0.10 2.97
N LEU A 443 25.93 -0.83 2.66
CA LEU A 443 26.47 -1.79 3.61
C LEU A 443 27.21 -1.10 4.77
N GLU A 444 27.94 -0.03 4.48
CA GLU A 444 28.62 0.76 5.51
C GLU A 444 27.66 1.46 6.49
N LYS A 445 26.41 1.70 6.07
CA LYS A 445 25.39 2.31 6.90
C LYS A 445 24.66 1.32 7.83
N VAL A 446 24.93 0.02 7.73
CA VAL A 446 24.40 -0.96 8.68
C VAL A 446 25.02 -0.71 10.05
N SER A 447 24.26 -0.17 10.97
CA SER A 447 24.74 0.36 12.25
C SER A 447 25.25 -0.73 13.20
N ASN A 448 24.63 -1.91 13.20
CA ASN A 448 25.03 -3.04 14.02
C ASN A 448 26.23 -3.77 13.36
N PRO A 449 27.44 -3.80 13.98
CA PRO A 449 28.63 -4.42 13.38
C PRO A 449 28.46 -5.90 13.06
N ALA A 450 27.82 -6.68 13.94
CA ALA A 450 27.59 -8.11 13.74
C ALA A 450 26.61 -8.36 12.56
N ALA A 451 25.55 -7.54 12.44
CA ALA A 451 24.65 -7.59 11.31
C ALA A 451 25.33 -7.18 10.00
N ARG A 452 26.24 -6.19 10.03
CA ARG A 452 27.02 -5.75 8.87
C ARG A 452 27.93 -6.87 8.38
N GLU A 453 28.71 -7.48 9.28
CA GLU A 453 29.60 -8.59 8.95
C GLU A 453 28.82 -9.78 8.38
N LYS A 454 27.72 -10.16 9.01
CA LYS A 454 26.86 -11.23 8.54
C LYS A 454 26.23 -10.93 7.18
N CYS A 455 25.79 -9.69 6.96
CA CYS A 455 25.27 -9.23 5.67
C CYS A 455 26.35 -9.35 4.59
N ALA A 456 27.58 -8.87 4.83
CA ALA A 456 28.69 -8.98 3.91
C ALA A 456 29.00 -10.44 3.53
N GLN A 457 29.03 -11.36 4.51
CA GLN A 457 29.19 -12.79 4.26
C GLN A 457 28.08 -13.34 3.35
N TRP A 458 26.83 -12.99 3.63
CA TRP A 458 25.69 -13.47 2.85
C TRP A 458 25.63 -12.86 1.43
N LEU A 459 26.07 -11.62 1.25
CA LEU A 459 26.22 -11.04 -0.09
C LEU A 459 27.20 -11.86 -0.95
N GLU A 460 28.34 -12.31 -0.37
CA GLU A 460 29.28 -13.19 -1.07
C GLU A 460 28.68 -14.59 -1.36
N GLU A 461 27.90 -15.14 -0.44
CA GLU A 461 27.21 -16.41 -0.68
C GLU A 461 26.13 -16.32 -1.78
N ILE A 462 25.46 -15.16 -1.90
CA ILE A 462 24.50 -14.89 -2.99
C ILE A 462 25.23 -14.87 -4.35
N LYS A 463 26.44 -14.28 -4.42
CA LYS A 463 27.27 -14.31 -5.63
C LYS A 463 27.67 -15.72 -6.04
N LYS A 464 27.80 -16.65 -5.07
CA LYS A 464 28.07 -18.09 -5.29
C LYS A 464 26.80 -18.90 -5.61
N GLY A 465 25.64 -18.26 -5.78
CA GLY A 465 24.39 -18.90 -6.19
C GLY A 465 23.41 -19.23 -5.06
N LYS A 466 23.75 -18.97 -3.79
CA LYS A 466 22.78 -19.13 -2.70
C LYS A 466 21.72 -18.03 -2.72
N ARG A 467 20.52 -18.31 -2.22
CA ARG A 467 19.39 -17.38 -2.22
C ARG A 467 18.63 -17.47 -0.89
N ASP A 468 17.78 -16.46 -0.67
CA ASP A 468 16.80 -16.44 0.40
C ASP A 468 17.38 -16.28 1.82
N PHE A 469 18.52 -15.58 1.93
CA PHE A 469 19.01 -15.14 3.23
C PHE A 469 18.14 -14.04 3.82
N ARG A 470 18.00 -14.06 5.15
CA ARG A 470 17.21 -13.05 5.89
C ARG A 470 17.63 -12.93 7.35
N PHE A 471 17.49 -11.71 7.85
CA PHE A 471 17.62 -11.36 9.26
C PHE A 471 16.29 -11.42 9.99
#